data_de16d335e8186ef153487a993b791822
#
_entry.id   de16d335e8186ef153487a993b791822
#
_cell.length_a   1.000
_cell.length_b   1.000
_cell.length_c   1.000
_cell.angle_alpha   90.00
_cell.angle_beta   90.00
_cell.angle_gamma   90.00
#
_symmetry.space_group_name_H-M   'P 1'
#
loop_
_entity.id
_entity.type
_entity.pdbx_description
1 polymer ?
#
loop_
_entity_poly.entity_id
_entity_poly.type
_entity_poly.pdbx_seq_one_letter_code
_entity_poly.pdbx_strand_id
1 'polypeptide(L)'
;MKVLAALLFALIPLAFAEDILENSDIPSYNTAYGYLSRFGIPEAERIRKAEEQMTNNADSRIAGGSLSTLGQFPYQAGLISDIIGLSGNGVCGGSLLSARSVVTAAHCWFDGINRAWRFTVVLGSVTLFHGGTRIQSSSVRTHPRWFPVFIRNDVAIVTLPQAVQFSATISPISLPTPQEAQETFAGTQAVASGFGLTGDDHELTNQQSLSHVNLNVISNLRCSIAFPYVLQDSNICTSGRGGTSTCRGDSGGPLVVEWANRPILIGITSFGSALGCEVGFPAAFVRVTSYLDFINEHVIN
;
A
#
# COMPACT_ATOMS: atom_id res chain seq x y z
N MET A 1 48.72 -23.49 -4.60
CA MET A 1 47.92 -23.10 -3.42
C MET A 1 47.09 -21.82 -3.67
N LYS A 2 46.33 -21.73 -4.74
CA LYS A 2 45.49 -20.53 -5.03
C LYS A 2 44.05 -20.87 -5.51
N VAL A 3 43.57 -22.12 -5.38
CA VAL A 3 42.30 -22.58 -5.87
C VAL A 3 41.31 -22.94 -4.73
N LEU A 4 41.76 -23.00 -3.46
CA LEU A 4 40.85 -23.34 -2.34
C LEU A 4 40.13 -22.15 -1.69
N ALA A 5 40.48 -20.91 -2.04
CA ALA A 5 39.86 -19.72 -1.43
C ALA A 5 38.54 -19.26 -2.11
N ALA A 6 38.24 -19.77 -3.32
CA ALA A 6 37.08 -19.32 -4.09
C ALA A 6 35.76 -20.12 -3.80
N LEU A 7 35.86 -21.25 -3.11
CA LEU A 7 34.70 -22.13 -2.83
C LEU A 7 34.04 -21.86 -1.47
N LEU A 8 34.67 -21.09 -0.59
CA LEU A 8 34.08 -20.75 0.73
C LEU A 8 33.09 -19.57 0.71
N PHE A 9 33.09 -18.75 -0.33
CA PHE A 9 32.17 -17.59 -0.43
C PHE A 9 30.81 -17.89 -1.02
N ALA A 10 30.60 -19.06 -1.64
CA ALA A 10 29.32 -19.42 -2.28
C ALA A 10 28.34 -20.19 -1.36
N LEU A 11 28.79 -20.68 -0.20
CA LEU A 11 27.95 -21.47 0.72
C LEU A 11 27.35 -20.66 1.89
N ILE A 12 27.91 -19.48 2.18
CA ILE A 12 27.44 -18.63 3.27
C ILE A 12 26.02 -18.06 3.03
N PRO A 13 25.58 -17.72 1.79
CA PRO A 13 24.24 -17.19 1.57
C PRO A 13 23.11 -18.20 1.77
N LEU A 14 23.33 -19.51 1.53
CA LEU A 14 22.28 -20.52 1.67
C LEU A 14 22.02 -20.91 3.14
N ALA A 15 23.06 -21.05 3.94
CA ALA A 15 22.92 -21.34 5.35
C ALA A 15 22.26 -20.18 6.12
N PHE A 16 22.58 -18.93 5.74
CA PHE A 16 21.88 -17.75 6.30
C PHE A 16 20.41 -17.67 5.90
N ALA A 17 20.04 -18.16 4.71
CA ALA A 17 18.65 -18.18 4.27
C ALA A 17 17.82 -19.27 4.99
N GLU A 18 18.42 -20.41 5.32
CA GLU A 18 17.77 -21.50 6.05
C GLU A 18 17.58 -21.13 7.53
N ASP A 19 18.59 -20.53 8.19
CA ASP A 19 18.48 -20.06 9.58
C ASP A 19 17.44 -18.92 9.77
N ILE A 20 17.21 -18.09 8.74
CA ILE A 20 16.17 -17.05 8.78
C ILE A 20 14.77 -17.67 8.64
N LEU A 21 14.64 -18.83 8.00
CA LEU A 21 13.36 -19.51 7.81
C LEU A 21 12.97 -20.43 8.99
N GLU A 22 13.93 -20.92 9.77
CA GLU A 22 13.68 -21.75 10.94
C GLU A 22 13.49 -20.97 12.25
N ASN A 23 14.07 -19.77 12.37
CA ASN A 23 13.79 -18.87 13.49
C ASN A 23 12.64 -17.93 13.11
N SER A 24 11.56 -17.99 13.89
CA SER A 24 10.33 -17.18 13.79
C SER A 24 10.52 -15.66 13.98
N ASP A 25 11.75 -15.16 13.85
CA ASP A 25 12.13 -13.75 13.91
C ASP A 25 12.25 -13.15 12.51
N ILE A 26 11.14 -13.19 11.72
CA ILE A 26 11.02 -12.21 10.63
C ILE A 26 11.08 -10.85 11.30
N PRO A 27 12.05 -10.00 10.89
CA PRO A 27 12.28 -8.75 11.59
C PRO A 27 10.98 -7.98 11.77
N SER A 28 10.78 -7.45 12.96
CA SER A 28 9.57 -6.71 13.36
C SER A 28 9.20 -5.54 12.43
N TYR A 29 10.12 -5.12 11.56
CA TYR A 29 9.92 -4.10 10.55
C TYR A 29 9.28 -4.61 9.24
N ASN A 30 9.18 -5.93 9.00
CA ASN A 30 8.53 -6.45 7.79
C ASN A 30 7.02 -6.54 7.99
N THR A 31 6.33 -5.42 7.75
CA THR A 31 4.86 -5.35 7.87
C THR A 31 4.14 -5.94 6.65
N ALA A 32 4.83 -6.18 5.53
CA ALA A 32 4.26 -6.75 4.30
C ALA A 32 4.21 -8.30 4.33
N TYR A 33 5.14 -8.96 5.04
CA TYR A 33 5.15 -10.42 5.16
C TYR A 33 4.06 -10.90 6.12
N GLY A 34 3.21 -11.81 5.65
CA GLY A 34 2.05 -12.29 6.42
C GLY A 34 0.99 -11.20 6.66
N TYR A 35 1.00 -10.13 5.85
CA TYR A 35 0.12 -8.97 6.00
C TYR A 35 -1.35 -9.35 6.11
N LEU A 36 -1.83 -10.23 5.24
CA LEU A 36 -3.25 -10.54 5.12
C LEU A 36 -3.85 -11.07 6.42
N SER A 37 -3.14 -11.98 7.11
CA SER A 37 -3.60 -12.54 8.38
C SER A 37 -3.26 -11.66 9.59
N ARG A 38 -2.11 -10.98 9.56
CA ARG A 38 -1.62 -10.18 10.70
C ARG A 38 -2.33 -8.84 10.83
N PHE A 39 -2.64 -8.20 9.70
CA PHE A 39 -3.18 -6.84 9.64
C PHE A 39 -4.44 -6.76 8.77
N GLY A 40 -4.44 -7.36 7.58
CA GLY A 40 -5.49 -7.20 6.59
C GLY A 40 -6.87 -7.64 7.09
N ILE A 41 -6.98 -8.84 7.70
CA ILE A 41 -8.24 -9.35 8.24
C ILE A 41 -8.69 -8.58 9.47
N PRO A 42 -7.85 -8.38 10.51
CA PRO A 42 -8.27 -7.60 11.67
C PRO A 42 -8.74 -6.19 11.31
N GLU A 43 -8.06 -5.54 10.37
CA GLU A 43 -8.40 -4.19 9.93
C GLU A 43 -9.71 -4.16 9.14
N ALA A 44 -9.95 -5.13 8.27
CA ALA A 44 -11.21 -5.26 7.54
C ALA A 44 -12.41 -5.44 8.48
N GLU A 45 -12.25 -6.25 9.51
CA GLU A 45 -13.31 -6.45 10.54
C GLU A 45 -13.57 -5.16 11.34
N ARG A 46 -12.49 -4.44 11.70
CA ARG A 46 -12.58 -3.15 12.39
C ARG A 46 -13.33 -2.13 11.56
N ILE A 47 -12.95 -1.96 10.28
CA ILE A 47 -13.60 -1.01 9.35
C ILE A 47 -15.08 -1.37 9.21
N ARG A 48 -15.40 -2.64 8.96
CA ARG A 48 -16.78 -3.09 8.80
C ARG A 48 -17.63 -2.75 10.02
N LYS A 49 -17.16 -3.08 11.21
CA LYS A 49 -17.87 -2.77 12.46
C LYS A 49 -18.09 -1.27 12.66
N ALA A 50 -17.07 -0.45 12.33
CA ALA A 50 -17.18 1.00 12.45
C ALA A 50 -18.20 1.56 11.45
N GLU A 51 -18.18 1.11 10.19
CA GLU A 51 -19.16 1.54 9.16
C GLU A 51 -20.59 1.12 9.51
N GLU A 52 -20.79 -0.08 10.08
CA GLU A 52 -22.10 -0.53 10.58
C GLU A 52 -22.62 0.35 11.73
N GLN A 53 -21.75 0.82 12.61
CA GLN A 53 -22.11 1.74 13.69
C GLN A 53 -22.48 3.13 13.17
N MET A 54 -21.80 3.63 12.10
CA MET A 54 -22.11 4.91 11.46
C MET A 54 -23.52 4.94 10.87
N THR A 55 -23.99 3.84 10.30
CA THR A 55 -25.35 3.73 9.76
C THR A 55 -26.43 3.79 10.84
N ASN A 56 -26.07 3.46 12.09
CA ASN A 56 -27.00 3.43 13.23
C ASN A 56 -26.97 4.73 14.07
N ASN A 57 -25.96 5.59 13.93
CA ASN A 57 -25.78 6.81 14.74
C ASN A 57 -25.42 8.02 13.85
N ALA A 58 -26.37 8.90 13.58
CA ALA A 58 -26.21 10.04 12.68
C ALA A 58 -25.36 11.22 13.21
N ASP A 59 -24.84 11.16 14.44
CA ASP A 59 -24.09 12.24 15.08
C ASP A 59 -22.75 11.77 15.69
N SER A 60 -21.62 11.99 14.98
CA SER A 60 -20.30 11.87 15.64
C SER A 60 -19.18 12.68 14.96
N ARG A 61 -18.23 13.20 15.76
CA ARG A 61 -17.14 14.11 15.39
C ARG A 61 -15.76 13.47 15.52
N ILE A 62 -14.79 14.04 14.77
CA ILE A 62 -13.49 13.52 14.32
C ILE A 62 -12.35 13.69 15.34
N ALA A 63 -11.36 12.72 15.32
CA ALA A 63 -10.01 12.90 15.88
C ALA A 63 -8.93 12.31 14.93
N GLY A 64 -7.86 13.06 14.69
CA GLY A 64 -6.54 12.58 14.25
C GLY A 64 -6.16 12.66 12.77
N GLY A 65 -7.01 12.33 11.81
CA GLY A 65 -6.78 12.50 10.37
C GLY A 65 -7.82 13.43 9.76
N SER A 66 -7.60 13.94 8.54
CA SER A 66 -8.63 14.68 7.83
C SER A 66 -9.51 13.71 7.06
N LEU A 67 -10.82 13.68 7.37
CA LEU A 67 -11.76 12.94 6.54
C LEU A 67 -11.78 13.51 5.13
N SER A 68 -11.91 12.61 4.18
CA SER A 68 -12.02 12.98 2.76
C SER A 68 -13.48 13.12 2.36
N THR A 69 -13.77 14.10 1.52
CA THR A 69 -15.08 14.23 0.90
C THR A 69 -15.19 13.33 -0.33
N LEU A 70 -16.41 12.93 -0.67
CA LEU A 70 -16.66 12.12 -1.86
C LEU A 70 -16.17 12.86 -3.12
N GLY A 71 -15.32 12.20 -3.90
CA GLY A 71 -14.70 12.76 -5.10
C GLY A 71 -13.41 13.57 -4.87
N GLN A 72 -12.95 13.74 -3.63
CA GLN A 72 -11.68 14.42 -3.34
C GLN A 72 -10.47 13.67 -3.90
N PHE A 73 -10.51 12.34 -3.87
CA PHE A 73 -9.50 11.44 -4.44
C PHE A 73 -10.19 10.45 -5.39
N PRO A 74 -10.59 10.88 -6.61
CA PRO A 74 -11.42 10.08 -7.50
C PRO A 74 -10.71 8.84 -8.04
N TYR A 75 -9.40 8.75 -7.88
CA TYR A 75 -8.57 7.59 -8.22
C TYR A 75 -8.46 6.57 -7.09
N GLN A 76 -8.90 6.90 -5.87
CA GLN A 76 -8.81 5.98 -4.74
C GLN A 76 -9.61 4.70 -4.99
N ALA A 77 -8.95 3.57 -4.89
CA ALA A 77 -9.58 2.26 -4.85
C ALA A 77 -9.45 1.65 -3.45
N GLY A 78 -10.55 1.08 -2.95
CA GLY A 78 -10.51 0.14 -1.83
C GLY A 78 -10.47 -1.28 -2.38
N LEU A 79 -9.65 -2.15 -1.77
CA LEU A 79 -9.53 -3.55 -2.15
C LEU A 79 -9.91 -4.44 -0.98
N ILE A 80 -11.00 -5.19 -1.14
CA ILE A 80 -11.41 -6.22 -0.18
C ILE A 80 -11.01 -7.56 -0.76
N SER A 81 -10.12 -8.29 -0.07
CA SER A 81 -9.59 -9.57 -0.55
C SER A 81 -10.29 -10.75 0.09
N ASP A 82 -10.67 -11.73 -0.74
CA ASP A 82 -11.03 -13.07 -0.32
C ASP A 82 -9.76 -13.94 -0.30
N ILE A 83 -9.45 -14.57 0.83
CA ILE A 83 -8.17 -15.22 1.08
C ILE A 83 -8.36 -16.74 1.12
N ILE A 84 -7.48 -17.47 0.45
CA ILE A 84 -7.52 -18.94 0.40
C ILE A 84 -7.31 -19.50 1.82
N GLY A 85 -8.25 -20.35 2.26
CA GLY A 85 -8.14 -21.09 3.51
C GLY A 85 -8.32 -20.26 4.79
N LEU A 86 -8.62 -18.98 4.70
CA LEU A 86 -8.89 -18.12 5.84
C LEU A 86 -10.34 -17.62 5.81
N SER A 87 -10.95 -17.54 6.99
CA SER A 87 -12.23 -16.85 7.18
C SER A 87 -12.01 -15.35 7.35
N GLY A 88 -12.96 -14.55 6.85
CA GLY A 88 -12.84 -13.09 6.82
C GLY A 88 -12.26 -12.56 5.52
N ASN A 89 -12.25 -11.23 5.42
CA ASN A 89 -11.70 -10.52 4.27
C ASN A 89 -10.47 -9.74 4.70
N GLY A 90 -9.48 -9.61 3.83
CA GLY A 90 -8.40 -8.64 4.02
C GLY A 90 -8.76 -7.30 3.40
N VAL A 91 -8.04 -6.25 3.79
CA VAL A 91 -8.17 -4.90 3.24
C VAL A 91 -6.86 -4.36 2.74
N CYS A 92 -6.91 -3.64 1.63
CA CYS A 92 -5.84 -2.84 1.04
C CYS A 92 -6.43 -1.63 0.31
N GLY A 93 -5.57 -0.70 -0.06
CA GLY A 93 -5.84 0.37 -1.00
C GLY A 93 -5.34 0.05 -2.40
N GLY A 94 -5.62 0.96 -3.33
CA GLY A 94 -5.11 0.94 -4.70
C GLY A 94 -5.36 2.28 -5.39
N SER A 95 -4.86 2.41 -6.60
CA SER A 95 -5.04 3.61 -7.42
C SER A 95 -5.54 3.24 -8.81
N LEU A 96 -6.64 3.85 -9.25
CA LEU A 96 -7.18 3.67 -10.60
C LEU A 96 -6.24 4.32 -11.61
N LEU A 97 -5.74 3.56 -12.58
CA LEU A 97 -4.86 4.04 -13.65
C LEU A 97 -5.55 4.19 -14.99
N SER A 98 -6.59 3.40 -15.23
CA SER A 98 -7.40 3.42 -16.45
C SER A 98 -8.81 2.92 -16.14
N ALA A 99 -9.69 2.90 -17.15
CA ALA A 99 -11.04 2.34 -16.97
C ALA A 99 -11.03 0.85 -16.53
N ARG A 100 -9.92 0.14 -16.72
CA ARG A 100 -9.82 -1.30 -16.44
C ARG A 100 -8.62 -1.71 -15.59
N SER A 101 -7.84 -0.77 -15.07
CA SER A 101 -6.61 -1.11 -14.35
C SER A 101 -6.49 -0.35 -13.05
N VAL A 102 -6.20 -1.07 -11.97
CA VAL A 102 -5.87 -0.54 -10.66
C VAL A 102 -4.47 -1.03 -10.28
N VAL A 103 -3.60 -0.13 -9.83
CA VAL A 103 -2.30 -0.50 -9.25
C VAL A 103 -2.41 -0.59 -7.73
N THR A 104 -1.72 -1.57 -7.16
CA THR A 104 -1.65 -1.82 -5.71
C THR A 104 -0.33 -2.48 -5.33
N ALA A 105 -0.12 -2.79 -4.07
CA ALA A 105 1.02 -3.56 -3.59
C ALA A 105 0.84 -5.07 -3.85
N ALA A 106 1.93 -5.76 -4.17
CA ALA A 106 1.89 -7.22 -4.43
C ALA A 106 1.54 -8.02 -3.17
N HIS A 107 1.96 -7.55 -1.99
CA HIS A 107 1.64 -8.21 -0.72
C HIS A 107 0.13 -8.24 -0.42
N CYS A 108 -0.66 -7.36 -1.00
CA CYS A 108 -2.12 -7.39 -0.92
C CYS A 108 -2.74 -8.61 -1.62
N TRP A 109 -2.04 -9.21 -2.59
CA TRP A 109 -2.44 -10.41 -3.29
C TRP A 109 -1.77 -11.68 -2.75
N PHE A 110 -0.45 -11.59 -2.50
CA PHE A 110 0.34 -12.68 -1.93
C PHE A 110 1.41 -12.10 -1.00
N ASP A 111 1.31 -12.38 0.28
CA ASP A 111 2.14 -11.79 1.33
C ASP A 111 3.32 -12.67 1.78
N GLY A 112 3.58 -13.76 1.04
CA GLY A 112 4.62 -14.74 1.38
C GLY A 112 4.09 -15.94 2.17
N ILE A 113 2.95 -15.82 2.85
CA ILE A 113 2.26 -16.88 3.59
C ILE A 113 0.88 -17.12 2.99
N ASN A 114 0.07 -16.05 2.91
CA ASN A 114 -1.32 -16.11 2.50
C ASN A 114 -1.47 -15.61 1.07
N ARG A 115 -2.50 -16.10 0.38
CA ARG A 115 -2.84 -15.69 -0.98
C ARG A 115 -4.32 -15.33 -1.08
N ALA A 116 -4.59 -14.15 -1.61
CA ALA A 116 -5.92 -13.81 -2.08
C ALA A 116 -6.24 -14.57 -3.38
N TRP A 117 -7.50 -14.83 -3.65
CA TRP A 117 -7.97 -15.43 -4.90
C TRP A 117 -8.91 -14.51 -5.67
N ARG A 118 -9.44 -13.47 -4.99
CA ARG A 118 -10.30 -12.46 -5.57
C ARG A 118 -10.20 -11.16 -4.79
N PHE A 119 -10.28 -10.04 -5.49
CA PHE A 119 -10.56 -8.73 -4.94
C PHE A 119 -11.99 -8.29 -5.26
N THR A 120 -12.65 -7.63 -4.32
CA THR A 120 -13.72 -6.68 -4.59
C THR A 120 -13.09 -5.28 -4.60
N VAL A 121 -13.02 -4.68 -5.80
CA VAL A 121 -12.52 -3.32 -6.01
C VAL A 121 -13.66 -2.35 -5.78
N VAL A 122 -13.46 -1.37 -4.90
CA VAL A 122 -14.44 -0.34 -4.51
C VAL A 122 -13.94 1.00 -5.01
N LEU A 123 -14.72 1.68 -5.83
CA LEU A 123 -14.43 2.98 -6.43
C LEU A 123 -15.55 3.97 -6.15
N GLY A 124 -15.18 5.27 -6.04
CA GLY A 124 -16.17 6.34 -5.86
C GLY A 124 -16.95 6.22 -4.55
N SER A 125 -16.27 5.84 -3.47
CA SER A 125 -16.87 5.73 -2.13
C SER A 125 -15.93 6.32 -1.08
N VAL A 126 -16.50 6.86 -0.02
CA VAL A 126 -15.76 7.21 1.21
C VAL A 126 -15.86 6.10 2.27
N THR A 127 -16.66 5.07 2.04
CA THR A 127 -16.79 3.87 2.87
C THR A 127 -16.31 2.64 2.09
N LEU A 128 -15.69 1.69 2.77
CA LEU A 128 -15.11 0.51 2.13
C LEU A 128 -16.13 -0.61 1.93
N PHE A 129 -17.00 -0.85 2.90
CA PHE A 129 -17.97 -1.96 2.88
C PHE A 129 -19.34 -1.57 2.35
N HIS A 130 -19.61 -0.27 2.20
CA HIS A 130 -20.91 0.25 1.74
C HIS A 130 -20.72 1.21 0.56
N GLY A 131 -21.72 1.29 -0.31
CA GLY A 131 -21.74 2.22 -1.43
C GLY A 131 -20.69 1.98 -2.50
N GLY A 132 -20.49 3.00 -3.34
CA GLY A 132 -19.56 3.02 -4.45
C GLY A 132 -19.84 2.02 -5.57
N THR A 133 -18.98 2.04 -6.58
CA THR A 133 -18.97 1.03 -7.65
C THR A 133 -18.08 -0.13 -7.19
N ARG A 134 -18.66 -1.33 -7.17
CA ARG A 134 -18.03 -2.54 -6.65
C ARG A 134 -17.85 -3.58 -7.76
N ILE A 135 -16.59 -3.94 -8.06
CA ILE A 135 -16.24 -4.83 -9.16
C ILE A 135 -15.34 -5.95 -8.64
N GLN A 136 -15.74 -7.19 -8.86
CA GLN A 136 -14.93 -8.35 -8.50
C GLN A 136 -13.91 -8.64 -9.60
N SER A 137 -12.67 -8.93 -9.21
CA SER A 137 -11.62 -9.37 -10.11
C SER A 137 -10.73 -10.41 -9.45
N SER A 138 -10.37 -11.45 -10.22
CA SER A 138 -9.34 -12.42 -9.90
C SER A 138 -8.13 -12.29 -10.84
N SER A 139 -8.16 -11.31 -11.77
CA SER A 139 -7.08 -11.05 -12.71
C SER A 139 -6.08 -10.09 -12.09
N VAL A 140 -5.06 -10.64 -11.43
CA VAL A 140 -4.01 -9.86 -10.77
C VAL A 140 -2.66 -10.29 -11.29
N ARG A 141 -1.87 -9.31 -11.71
CA ARG A 141 -0.49 -9.50 -12.14
C ARG A 141 0.45 -8.88 -11.11
N THR A 142 1.06 -9.72 -10.26
CA THR A 142 2.16 -9.29 -9.38
C THR A 142 3.45 -9.16 -10.19
N HIS A 143 4.33 -8.26 -9.76
CA HIS A 143 5.66 -8.17 -10.38
C HIS A 143 6.37 -9.54 -10.34
N PRO A 144 6.96 -10.03 -11.45
CA PRO A 144 7.51 -11.40 -11.52
C PRO A 144 8.68 -11.66 -10.56
N ARG A 145 9.32 -10.59 -10.08
CA ARG A 145 10.38 -10.66 -9.07
C ARG A 145 9.90 -10.16 -7.69
N TRP A 146 8.60 -10.25 -7.41
CA TRP A 146 8.09 -9.99 -6.07
C TRP A 146 8.74 -10.97 -5.07
N PHE A 147 9.36 -10.43 -4.01
CA PHE A 147 10.04 -11.23 -3.01
C PHE A 147 9.63 -10.75 -1.59
N PRO A 148 8.65 -11.42 -0.95
CA PRO A 148 8.00 -10.98 0.28
C PRO A 148 8.93 -10.81 1.47
N VAL A 149 9.92 -11.72 1.64
CA VAL A 149 10.82 -11.72 2.80
C VAL A 149 11.64 -10.42 2.93
N PHE A 150 12.06 -9.85 1.80
CA PHE A 150 12.80 -8.58 1.74
C PHE A 150 12.00 -7.43 1.13
N ILE A 151 10.71 -7.59 0.96
CA ILE A 151 9.76 -6.59 0.42
C ILE A 151 10.27 -6.00 -0.90
N ARG A 152 10.77 -6.84 -1.83
CA ARG A 152 11.31 -6.38 -3.10
C ARG A 152 10.27 -6.47 -4.19
N ASN A 153 10.15 -5.41 -5.00
CA ASN A 153 9.22 -5.32 -6.13
C ASN A 153 7.75 -5.53 -5.72
N ASP A 154 7.34 -4.84 -4.68
CA ASP A 154 6.01 -4.94 -4.06
C ASP A 154 4.95 -4.17 -4.86
N VAL A 155 4.74 -4.53 -6.11
CA VAL A 155 3.77 -3.90 -7.01
C VAL A 155 2.95 -4.94 -7.77
N ALA A 156 1.66 -4.65 -7.96
CA ALA A 156 0.74 -5.47 -8.72
C ALA A 156 -0.28 -4.62 -9.49
N ILE A 157 -0.76 -5.17 -10.61
CA ILE A 157 -1.87 -4.61 -11.40
C ILE A 157 -3.07 -5.53 -11.27
N VAL A 158 -4.21 -4.95 -10.91
CA VAL A 158 -5.52 -5.61 -10.91
C VAL A 158 -6.24 -5.20 -12.18
N THR A 159 -6.62 -6.17 -13.02
CA THR A 159 -7.39 -5.93 -14.23
C THR A 159 -8.87 -6.12 -13.95
N LEU A 160 -9.67 -5.10 -14.19
CA LEU A 160 -11.12 -5.16 -14.05
C LEU A 160 -11.74 -5.89 -15.25
N PRO A 161 -12.73 -6.79 -15.03
CA PRO A 161 -13.37 -7.54 -16.11
C PRO A 161 -14.14 -6.65 -17.07
N GLN A 162 -14.59 -5.48 -16.61
CA GLN A 162 -15.32 -4.48 -17.39
C GLN A 162 -14.78 -3.08 -17.09
N ALA A 163 -14.92 -2.19 -18.08
CA ALA A 163 -14.51 -0.80 -17.92
C ALA A 163 -15.45 -0.07 -16.95
N VAL A 164 -14.88 0.75 -16.07
CA VAL A 164 -15.64 1.66 -15.21
C VAL A 164 -15.95 2.95 -15.97
N GLN A 165 -17.09 3.53 -15.67
CA GLN A 165 -17.43 4.85 -16.19
C GLN A 165 -16.81 5.92 -15.31
N PHE A 166 -16.07 6.84 -15.92
CA PHE A 166 -15.51 7.98 -15.22
C PHE A 166 -16.59 8.99 -14.85
N SER A 167 -16.40 9.62 -13.71
CA SER A 167 -17.32 10.60 -13.15
C SER A 167 -16.54 11.57 -12.25
N ALA A 168 -17.24 12.50 -11.61
CA ALA A 168 -16.60 13.37 -10.60
C ALA A 168 -16.01 12.60 -9.41
N THR A 169 -16.45 11.36 -9.16
CA THR A 169 -16.01 10.53 -8.03
C THR A 169 -15.16 9.34 -8.45
N ILE A 170 -15.03 9.06 -9.76
CA ILE A 170 -14.22 7.97 -10.31
C ILE A 170 -13.42 8.50 -11.50
N SER A 171 -12.12 8.68 -11.35
CA SER A 171 -11.23 9.17 -12.40
C SER A 171 -9.81 8.64 -12.18
N PRO A 172 -9.05 8.30 -13.22
CA PRO A 172 -7.71 7.78 -13.07
C PRO A 172 -6.72 8.84 -12.61
N ILE A 173 -5.66 8.40 -11.90
CA ILE A 173 -4.50 9.21 -11.56
C ILE A 173 -3.45 9.12 -12.67
N SER A 174 -2.76 10.23 -12.93
CA SER A 174 -1.64 10.25 -13.87
C SER A 174 -0.40 9.55 -13.30
N LEU A 175 0.33 8.85 -14.18
CA LEU A 175 1.68 8.38 -13.90
C LEU A 175 2.71 9.48 -14.21
N PRO A 176 3.91 9.42 -13.61
CA PRO A 176 5.03 10.26 -13.98
C PRO A 176 5.39 10.10 -15.46
N THR A 177 5.71 11.20 -16.13
CA THR A 177 6.28 11.21 -17.48
C THR A 177 7.74 10.71 -17.45
N PRO A 178 8.35 10.39 -18.61
CA PRO A 178 9.78 10.03 -18.67
C PRO A 178 10.72 11.11 -18.10
N GLN A 179 10.37 12.38 -18.20
CA GLN A 179 11.13 13.49 -17.60
C GLN A 179 11.00 13.49 -16.08
N GLU A 180 9.78 13.31 -15.55
CA GLU A 180 9.50 13.23 -14.14
C GLU A 180 10.01 11.93 -13.50
N ALA A 181 10.28 10.90 -14.30
CA ALA A 181 10.90 9.65 -13.82
C ALA A 181 12.32 9.84 -13.26
N GLN A 182 12.98 10.94 -13.60
CA GLN A 182 14.30 11.30 -13.08
C GLN A 182 14.22 12.02 -11.71
N GLU A 183 13.03 12.43 -11.30
CA GLU A 183 12.83 13.19 -10.06
C GLU A 183 12.86 12.26 -8.84
N THR A 184 13.52 12.71 -7.78
CA THR A 184 13.51 12.00 -6.49
C THR A 184 12.29 12.35 -5.66
N PHE A 185 11.67 13.50 -5.92
CA PHE A 185 10.59 14.14 -5.15
C PHE A 185 10.98 14.45 -3.70
N ALA A 186 12.24 14.28 -3.29
CA ALA A 186 12.67 14.56 -1.94
C ALA A 186 12.51 16.05 -1.59
N GLY A 187 11.91 16.34 -0.45
CA GLY A 187 11.59 17.70 0.01
C GLY A 187 10.22 18.19 -0.43
N THR A 188 9.48 17.46 -1.29
CA THR A 188 8.11 17.83 -1.67
C THR A 188 7.11 17.35 -0.63
N GLN A 189 5.96 18.03 -0.55
CA GLN A 189 4.81 17.57 0.19
C GLN A 189 3.96 16.67 -0.73
N ALA A 190 3.61 15.49 -0.23
CA ALA A 190 2.75 14.52 -0.89
C ALA A 190 1.50 14.26 -0.05
N VAL A 191 0.46 13.73 -0.67
CA VAL A 191 -0.77 13.30 0.00
C VAL A 191 -0.87 11.80 -0.12
N ALA A 192 -1.07 11.11 1.01
CA ALA A 192 -1.52 9.72 1.04
C ALA A 192 -2.99 9.68 1.43
N SER A 193 -3.76 8.79 0.80
CA SER A 193 -5.18 8.57 1.12
C SER A 193 -5.47 7.08 1.24
N GLY A 194 -6.42 6.73 2.12
CA GLY A 194 -6.78 5.34 2.35
C GLY A 194 -7.90 5.15 3.38
N PHE A 195 -8.25 3.90 3.58
CA PHE A 195 -9.28 3.46 4.53
C PHE A 195 -8.69 2.90 5.83
N GLY A 196 -7.38 3.00 6.00
CA GLY A 196 -6.67 2.45 7.15
C GLY A 196 -6.91 3.21 8.46
N LEU A 197 -6.19 2.79 9.48
CA LEU A 197 -6.19 3.46 10.79
C LEU A 197 -5.68 4.90 10.65
N THR A 198 -6.28 5.80 11.42
CA THR A 198 -5.84 7.21 11.52
C THR A 198 -4.95 7.48 12.73
N GLY A 199 -4.60 6.44 13.51
CA GLY A 199 -3.72 6.49 14.68
C GLY A 199 -3.50 5.11 15.28
N ASP A 200 -2.61 5.02 16.28
CA ASP A 200 -2.25 3.76 16.95
C ASP A 200 -3.29 3.35 18.01
N ASP A 201 -4.05 4.28 18.55
CA ASP A 201 -5.12 4.02 19.50
C ASP A 201 -6.32 3.36 18.82
N HIS A 202 -6.54 2.11 19.15
CA HIS A 202 -7.52 1.22 18.53
C HIS A 202 -8.98 1.44 18.97
N GLU A 203 -9.31 2.56 19.59
CA GLU A 203 -10.70 2.83 19.89
C GLU A 203 -11.48 2.97 18.59
N LEU A 204 -12.50 2.13 18.44
CA LEU A 204 -13.50 2.23 17.38
C LEU A 204 -14.17 3.58 17.48
N THR A 205 -13.64 4.56 16.75
CA THR A 205 -14.38 5.80 16.56
C THR A 205 -15.44 5.55 15.49
N ASN A 206 -16.65 6.05 15.69
CA ASN A 206 -17.77 5.97 14.75
C ASN A 206 -17.53 6.79 13.46
N GLN A 207 -16.27 6.86 12.97
CA GLN A 207 -15.84 7.78 11.92
C GLN A 207 -14.90 7.12 10.90
N GLN A 208 -15.00 5.81 10.75
CA GLN A 208 -14.22 5.09 9.77
C GLN A 208 -14.65 5.46 8.35
N SER A 209 -13.90 6.32 7.69
CA SER A 209 -14.15 6.79 6.33
C SER A 209 -12.81 7.00 5.62
N LEU A 210 -12.85 7.11 4.30
CA LEU A 210 -11.68 7.52 3.52
C LEU A 210 -11.05 8.75 4.16
N SER A 211 -9.78 8.63 4.50
CA SER A 211 -8.99 9.67 5.16
C SER A 211 -7.75 10.00 4.34
N HIS A 212 -7.13 11.14 4.62
CA HIS A 212 -5.89 11.54 3.98
C HIS A 212 -4.95 12.25 4.94
N VAL A 213 -3.67 12.23 4.61
CA VAL A 213 -2.61 12.87 5.37
C VAL A 213 -1.57 13.49 4.44
N ASN A 214 -1.10 14.70 4.81
CA ASN A 214 0.00 15.36 4.12
C ASN A 214 1.33 14.88 4.70
N LEU A 215 2.21 14.39 3.84
CA LEU A 215 3.47 13.76 4.19
C LEU A 215 4.63 14.43 3.44
N ASN A 216 5.74 14.66 4.11
CA ASN A 216 6.94 15.18 3.47
C ASN A 216 7.80 14.03 2.94
N VAL A 217 8.09 14.04 1.64
CA VAL A 217 8.98 13.07 1.02
C VAL A 217 10.41 13.31 1.49
N ILE A 218 11.10 12.25 1.93
CA ILE A 218 12.49 12.30 2.39
C ILE A 218 13.42 11.51 1.45
N SER A 219 14.71 11.82 1.51
CA SER A 219 15.71 11.06 0.74
C SER A 219 15.83 9.60 1.23
N ASN A 220 16.17 8.68 0.32
CA ASN A 220 16.41 7.28 0.68
C ASN A 220 17.57 7.14 1.69
N LEU A 221 18.59 8.01 1.62
CA LEU A 221 19.65 8.05 2.62
C LEU A 221 19.10 8.27 4.04
N ARG A 222 18.14 9.18 4.21
CA ARG A 222 17.53 9.42 5.51
C ARG A 222 16.62 8.28 5.94
N CYS A 223 15.88 7.68 5.00
CA CYS A 223 14.99 6.56 5.23
C CYS A 223 15.78 5.28 5.61
N SER A 224 16.96 5.05 5.03
CA SER A 224 17.78 3.86 5.28
C SER A 224 18.29 3.75 6.74
N ILE A 225 18.29 4.85 7.49
CA ILE A 225 18.59 4.83 8.92
C ILE A 225 17.51 4.04 9.69
N ALA A 226 16.25 4.16 9.28
CA ALA A 226 15.14 3.43 9.90
C ALA A 226 15.00 1.99 9.34
N PHE A 227 15.35 1.79 8.06
CA PHE A 227 15.17 0.52 7.35
C PHE A 227 16.47 0.04 6.66
N PRO A 228 17.57 -0.24 7.40
CA PRO A 228 18.91 -0.42 6.84
C PRO A 228 19.05 -1.63 5.91
N TYR A 229 18.21 -2.66 6.05
CA TYR A 229 18.37 -3.92 5.31
C TYR A 229 17.31 -4.16 4.23
N VAL A 230 16.19 -3.45 4.28
CA VAL A 230 15.05 -3.68 3.36
C VAL A 230 14.85 -2.55 2.37
N LEU A 231 15.26 -1.33 2.72
CA LEU A 231 15.11 -0.19 1.82
C LEU A 231 15.96 -0.36 0.57
N GLN A 232 15.39 0.01 -0.57
CA GLN A 232 16.03 -0.03 -1.88
C GLN A 232 15.84 1.30 -2.61
N ASP A 233 16.61 1.54 -3.68
CA ASP A 233 16.45 2.73 -4.52
C ASP A 233 15.07 2.78 -5.19
N SER A 234 14.45 1.61 -5.40
CA SER A 234 13.08 1.46 -5.88
C SER A 234 12.00 1.75 -4.83
N ASN A 235 12.38 2.19 -3.64
CA ASN A 235 11.47 2.74 -2.65
C ASN A 235 11.51 4.27 -2.64
N ILE A 236 10.44 4.89 -2.21
CA ILE A 236 10.32 6.29 -1.86
C ILE A 236 9.75 6.37 -0.44
N CYS A 237 10.25 7.31 0.36
CA CYS A 237 9.84 7.39 1.77
C CYS A 237 9.26 8.73 2.13
N THR A 238 8.41 8.72 3.13
CA THR A 238 7.91 9.94 3.78
C THR A 238 8.38 10.01 5.22
N SER A 239 8.45 11.24 5.74
CA SER A 239 8.80 11.50 7.14
C SER A 239 7.65 11.12 8.06
N GLY A 240 7.94 10.41 9.15
CA GLY A 240 6.99 10.18 10.25
C GLY A 240 7.00 11.26 11.33
N ARG A 241 7.74 12.36 11.11
CA ARG A 241 7.90 13.42 12.11
C ARG A 241 6.55 13.99 12.51
N GLY A 242 6.31 14.14 13.81
CA GLY A 242 5.06 14.62 14.37
C GLY A 242 3.98 13.54 14.47
N GLY A 243 4.34 12.24 14.34
CA GLY A 243 3.40 11.12 14.43
C GLY A 243 2.45 11.03 13.22
N THR A 244 2.89 11.52 12.04
CA THR A 244 2.07 11.47 10.83
C THR A 244 2.61 10.43 9.86
N SER A 245 1.78 9.46 9.44
CA SER A 245 2.17 8.37 8.56
C SER A 245 0.94 7.74 7.90
N THR A 246 1.16 6.86 6.91
CA THR A 246 0.18 5.83 6.54
C THR A 246 0.16 4.74 7.60
N CYS A 247 -0.97 4.07 7.76
CA CYS A 247 -1.17 3.09 8.81
C CYS A 247 -1.70 1.76 8.28
N ARG A 248 -2.04 0.83 9.18
CA ARG A 248 -2.63 -0.47 8.83
C ARG A 248 -3.92 -0.27 8.06
N GLY A 249 -4.09 -0.97 6.95
CA GLY A 249 -5.20 -0.82 6.03
C GLY A 249 -4.93 0.09 4.82
N ASP A 250 -3.89 0.95 4.86
CA ASP A 250 -3.49 1.82 3.75
C ASP A 250 -2.59 1.13 2.72
N SER A 251 -2.12 -0.08 3.00
CA SER A 251 -1.27 -0.90 2.11
C SER A 251 -1.80 -0.91 0.67
N GLY A 252 -0.94 -0.66 -0.30
CA GLY A 252 -1.30 -0.59 -1.72
C GLY A 252 -1.94 0.75 -2.16
N GLY A 253 -2.29 1.62 -1.21
CA GLY A 253 -2.87 2.93 -1.47
C GLY A 253 -1.88 3.94 -2.07
N PRO A 254 -2.39 5.08 -2.59
CA PRO A 254 -1.62 6.08 -3.30
C PRO A 254 -0.77 6.99 -2.39
N LEU A 255 0.39 7.38 -2.91
CA LEU A 255 1.14 8.58 -2.51
C LEU A 255 1.21 9.50 -3.73
N VAL A 256 0.62 10.69 -3.65
CA VAL A 256 0.41 11.61 -4.77
C VAL A 256 1.04 12.96 -4.47
N VAL A 257 1.70 13.54 -5.46
CA VAL A 257 2.15 14.94 -5.41
C VAL A 257 1.42 15.76 -6.48
N GLU A 258 1.18 17.02 -6.16
CA GLU A 258 0.83 18.01 -7.17
C GLU A 258 2.12 18.46 -7.85
N TRP A 259 2.28 18.14 -9.14
CA TRP A 259 3.49 18.41 -9.91
C TRP A 259 3.14 19.00 -11.26
N ALA A 260 3.73 20.13 -11.57
CA ALA A 260 3.43 20.88 -12.81
C ALA A 260 1.91 21.07 -13.04
N ASN A 261 1.18 21.45 -12.00
CA ASN A 261 -0.28 21.67 -11.95
C ASN A 261 -1.12 20.43 -12.32
N ARG A 262 -0.63 19.23 -12.01
CA ARG A 262 -1.41 17.99 -12.11
C ARG A 262 -1.03 17.00 -10.99
N PRO A 263 -1.99 16.24 -10.46
CA PRO A 263 -1.69 15.19 -9.51
C PRO A 263 -1.02 14.00 -10.23
N ILE A 264 0.10 13.52 -9.68
CA ILE A 264 0.81 12.34 -10.18
C ILE A 264 1.06 11.34 -9.06
N LEU A 265 0.91 10.06 -9.38
CA LEU A 265 1.18 8.95 -8.48
C LEU A 265 2.69 8.71 -8.41
N ILE A 266 3.30 8.95 -7.25
CA ILE A 266 4.74 8.75 -7.05
C ILE A 266 5.08 7.55 -6.18
N GLY A 267 4.12 7.07 -5.38
CA GLY A 267 4.33 5.94 -4.47
C GLY A 267 3.10 5.06 -4.29
N ILE A 268 3.35 3.80 -3.91
CA ILE A 268 2.35 2.81 -3.51
C ILE A 268 2.70 2.37 -2.09
N THR A 269 1.81 2.49 -1.12
CA THR A 269 2.05 2.16 0.29
C THR A 269 2.50 0.71 0.43
N SER A 270 3.66 0.47 1.03
CA SER A 270 4.29 -0.84 1.09
C SER A 270 4.59 -1.30 2.51
N PHE A 271 5.42 -0.58 3.26
CA PHE A 271 5.76 -0.97 4.63
C PHE A 271 6.07 0.24 5.51
N GLY A 272 6.02 0.02 6.82
CA GLY A 272 6.34 1.02 7.83
C GLY A 272 6.83 0.38 9.11
N SER A 273 6.82 1.14 10.21
CA SER A 273 7.18 0.64 11.53
C SER A 273 6.13 -0.34 12.05
N ALA A 274 6.58 -1.50 12.53
CA ALA A 274 5.70 -2.43 13.24
C ALA A 274 5.34 -1.96 14.66
N LEU A 275 6.07 -0.95 15.17
CA LEU A 275 5.82 -0.38 16.51
C LEU A 275 4.61 0.55 16.53
N GLY A 276 4.14 0.99 15.35
CA GLY A 276 3.00 1.90 15.22
C GLY A 276 3.19 2.92 14.11
N CYS A 277 2.13 3.64 13.81
CA CYS A 277 2.08 4.66 12.76
C CYS A 277 2.47 6.05 13.29
N GLU A 278 2.33 6.29 14.60
CA GLU A 278 2.53 7.59 15.25
C GLU A 278 3.90 7.69 15.95
N VAL A 279 4.71 6.64 15.89
CA VAL A 279 6.03 6.56 16.57
C VAL A 279 7.12 7.44 15.96
N GLY A 280 6.80 8.21 14.92
CA GLY A 280 7.74 9.13 14.28
C GLY A 280 8.69 8.48 13.25
N PHE A 281 8.52 7.20 12.95
CA PHE A 281 9.32 6.49 11.94
C PHE A 281 8.84 6.83 10.53
N PRO A 282 9.74 6.79 9.51
CA PRO A 282 9.35 6.92 8.12
C PRO A 282 8.35 5.84 7.68
N ALA A 283 7.51 6.16 6.70
CA ALA A 283 6.80 5.17 5.90
C ALA A 283 7.51 4.97 4.56
N ALA A 284 7.53 3.74 4.07
CA ALA A 284 8.15 3.36 2.80
C ALA A 284 7.09 2.92 1.79
N PHE A 285 7.24 3.41 0.57
CA PHE A 285 6.37 3.16 -0.57
C PHE A 285 7.19 2.54 -1.70
N VAL A 286 6.54 1.80 -2.58
CA VAL A 286 7.11 1.46 -3.89
C VAL A 286 7.25 2.75 -4.68
N ARG A 287 8.44 3.06 -5.20
CA ARG A 287 8.68 4.21 -6.09
C ARG A 287 8.10 3.93 -7.46
N VAL A 288 7.02 4.59 -7.83
CA VAL A 288 6.30 4.35 -9.09
C VAL A 288 7.22 4.54 -10.30
N THR A 289 8.11 5.52 -10.27
CA THR A 289 9.07 5.78 -11.38
C THR A 289 10.02 4.62 -11.66
N SER A 290 10.29 3.75 -10.67
CA SER A 290 11.11 2.55 -10.85
C SER A 290 10.37 1.38 -11.52
N TYR A 291 9.07 1.47 -11.67
CA TYR A 291 8.21 0.40 -12.18
C TYR A 291 7.32 0.82 -13.35
N LEU A 292 7.62 1.97 -13.99
CA LEU A 292 6.81 2.47 -15.12
C LEU A 292 6.73 1.46 -16.27
N ASP A 293 7.82 0.74 -16.58
CA ASP A 293 7.82 -0.29 -17.62
C ASP A 293 6.84 -1.41 -17.28
N PHE A 294 6.92 -1.96 -16.06
CA PHE A 294 6.01 -3.01 -15.59
C PHE A 294 4.56 -2.52 -15.57
N ILE A 295 4.32 -1.31 -15.09
CA ILE A 295 2.97 -0.74 -15.00
C ILE A 295 2.40 -0.55 -16.40
N ASN A 296 3.14 0.10 -17.31
CA ASN A 296 2.69 0.40 -18.68
C ASN A 296 2.46 -0.87 -19.51
N GLU A 297 3.27 -1.92 -19.30
CA GLU A 297 3.10 -3.22 -19.96
C GLU A 297 1.77 -3.91 -19.57
N HIS A 298 1.26 -3.66 -18.34
CA HIS A 298 0.12 -4.40 -17.81
C HIS A 298 -1.16 -3.55 -17.63
N VAL A 299 -1.08 -2.24 -17.81
CA VAL A 299 -2.27 -1.36 -17.84
C VAL A 299 -3.08 -1.63 -19.11
N ILE A 300 -4.37 -1.91 -18.93
CA ILE A 300 -5.35 -2.09 -20.00
C ILE A 300 -6.32 -0.90 -19.94
N ASN A 301 -6.56 -0.26 -21.07
CA ASN A 301 -7.52 0.85 -21.23
C ASN A 301 -8.95 0.37 -21.44
#